data_4b0af6cb99a62a1e2f35bfd8612a4e6a
#
_entry.id   4b0af6cb99a62a1e2f35bfd8612a4e6a
#
_cell.length_a   1.000
_cell.length_b   1.000
_cell.length_c   1.000
_cell.angle_alpha   90.00
_cell.angle_beta   90.00
_cell.angle_gamma   90.00
#
_symmetry.space_group_name_H-M   'P 1'
#
loop_
_entity.id
_entity.type
_entity.pdbx_description
1 polymer ?
#
loop_
_entity_poly.entity_id
_entity_poly.type
_entity_poly.pdbx_seq_one_letter_code
_entity_poly.pdbx_strand_id
1 'polypeptide(L)'
;KVVKLLGAGSGIEVVRSPGGIHWTFIGLANAKPTSDNNVRLALKYAFDRKKVLDVVFSGLGIIGNDHPVSPSSPYYNAGLTQREYDPDKARFHLKQAGMDSLALELYTSDAVFPEAIDMASVYQGQAGAGGVNLSVVRRPADGYWNDTWMKKPYCMSVWLTRPIDQTFTLIYKSGASWNESYWSNEKFDKLLAEGKSALDFDKRKEIYGEMQGMLAEEGPSVIPVFADFLDAKGTRVKGYEPSPVADLCGDRAAERVWLAS
;
A
#
# COMPACT_ATOMS: atom_id res chain seq x y z
N LYS A 1 -2.84 9.94 -17.78
CA LYS A 1 -3.29 10.63 -19.03
C LYS A 1 -3.87 12.02 -18.75
N VAL A 2 -4.81 12.16 -17.81
CA VAL A 2 -5.48 13.43 -17.47
C VAL A 2 -4.47 14.51 -17.03
N VAL A 3 -3.49 14.18 -16.19
CA VAL A 3 -2.46 15.12 -15.72
C VAL A 3 -1.67 15.77 -16.88
N LYS A 4 -1.31 14.98 -17.92
CA LYS A 4 -0.62 15.51 -19.10
C LYS A 4 -1.52 16.44 -19.92
N LEU A 5 -2.83 16.15 -19.96
CA LEU A 5 -3.81 16.98 -20.67
C LEU A 5 -4.08 18.29 -19.93
N LEU A 6 -4.23 18.25 -18.62
CA LEU A 6 -4.46 19.44 -17.79
C LEU A 6 -3.25 20.36 -17.76
N GLY A 7 -2.03 19.81 -17.65
CA GLY A 7 -0.80 20.62 -17.66
C GLY A 7 -0.48 21.30 -19.00
N ALA A 8 -1.12 20.89 -20.10
CA ALA A 8 -0.99 21.54 -21.40
C ALA A 8 -1.99 22.69 -21.62
N GLY A 9 -2.97 22.87 -20.71
CA GLY A 9 -3.98 23.92 -20.77
C GLY A 9 -3.48 25.24 -20.18
N SER A 10 -3.76 26.35 -20.85
CA SER A 10 -3.50 27.68 -20.29
C SER A 10 -4.41 27.94 -19.10
N GLY A 11 -3.84 28.40 -17.99
CA GLY A 11 -4.59 28.80 -16.80
C GLY A 11 -4.83 27.69 -15.75
N ILE A 12 -4.27 26.49 -15.93
CA ILE A 12 -4.33 25.40 -14.94
C ILE A 12 -2.90 24.99 -14.53
N GLU A 13 -2.71 24.82 -13.23
CA GLU A 13 -1.49 24.28 -12.63
C GLU A 13 -1.83 22.97 -11.93
N VAL A 14 -1.08 21.89 -12.24
CA VAL A 14 -1.17 20.61 -11.55
C VAL A 14 -0.23 20.64 -10.36
N VAL A 15 -0.76 20.38 -9.18
CA VAL A 15 0.00 20.28 -7.93
C VAL A 15 0.10 18.82 -7.52
N ARG A 16 1.32 18.40 -7.24
CA ARG A 16 1.65 17.04 -6.82
C ARG A 16 2.05 17.02 -5.35
N SER A 17 1.43 16.13 -4.58
CA SER A 17 1.78 15.88 -3.18
C SER A 17 2.26 14.43 -3.03
N PRO A 18 3.54 14.19 -2.67
CA PRO A 18 4.10 12.83 -2.69
C PRO A 18 3.53 11.92 -1.61
N GLY A 19 3.19 10.68 -1.97
CA GLY A 19 3.14 9.52 -1.09
C GLY A 19 2.04 9.46 -0.04
N GLY A 20 0.79 9.82 -0.38
CA GLY A 20 -0.31 9.79 0.58
C GLY A 20 -1.06 8.47 0.67
N ILE A 21 -1.50 7.93 -0.44
CA ILE A 21 -2.35 6.74 -0.50
C ILE A 21 -1.51 5.51 -0.82
N HIS A 22 -1.82 4.37 -0.17
CA HIS A 22 -1.25 3.09 -0.58
C HIS A 22 -2.33 2.04 -0.81
N TRP A 23 -2.11 1.22 -1.82
CA TRP A 23 -2.93 0.06 -2.11
C TRP A 23 -2.23 -1.18 -1.63
N THR A 24 -3.04 -2.11 -1.12
CA THR A 24 -2.54 -3.36 -0.56
C THR A 24 -3.15 -4.54 -1.28
N PHE A 25 -2.33 -5.58 -1.44
CA PHE A 25 -2.81 -6.92 -1.73
C PHE A 25 -2.69 -7.73 -0.45
N ILE A 26 -3.82 -8.20 0.06
CA ILE A 26 -3.91 -8.76 1.40
C ILE A 26 -4.17 -10.24 1.34
N GLY A 27 -3.25 -11.02 1.92
CA GLY A 27 -3.46 -12.42 2.18
C GLY A 27 -3.99 -12.65 3.59
N LEU A 28 -5.08 -13.41 3.73
CA LEU A 28 -5.57 -13.78 5.04
C LEU A 28 -4.56 -14.67 5.78
N ALA A 29 -4.02 -14.18 6.90
CA ALA A 29 -3.02 -14.90 7.67
C ALA A 29 -3.59 -16.08 8.48
N ASN A 30 -4.90 -16.17 8.59
CA ASN A 30 -5.62 -17.25 9.26
C ASN A 30 -6.18 -18.32 8.30
N ALA A 31 -5.94 -18.19 7.00
CA ALA A 31 -6.45 -19.12 5.98
C ALA A 31 -5.36 -19.52 4.98
N LYS A 32 -5.38 -20.81 4.57
CA LYS A 32 -4.48 -21.28 3.51
C LYS A 32 -4.87 -20.67 2.15
N PRO A 33 -3.89 -20.47 1.24
CA PRO A 33 -2.46 -20.75 1.42
C PRO A 33 -1.68 -19.63 2.12
N THR A 34 -2.27 -18.45 2.29
CA THR A 34 -1.61 -17.22 2.76
C THR A 34 -1.33 -17.18 4.26
N SER A 35 -1.78 -18.18 5.04
CA SER A 35 -1.33 -18.39 6.42
C SER A 35 0.15 -18.76 6.53
N ASP A 36 0.74 -19.35 5.48
CA ASP A 36 2.17 -19.63 5.42
C ASP A 36 2.95 -18.37 5.04
N ASN A 37 3.96 -18.00 5.86
CA ASN A 37 4.79 -16.83 5.59
C ASN A 37 5.61 -16.96 4.30
N ASN A 38 6.05 -18.16 3.95
CA ASN A 38 6.76 -18.38 2.68
C ASN A 38 5.86 -18.10 1.48
N VAL A 39 4.56 -18.43 1.55
CA VAL A 39 3.61 -18.05 0.50
C VAL A 39 3.51 -16.52 0.41
N ARG A 40 3.41 -15.82 1.53
CA ARG A 40 3.38 -14.35 1.52
C ARG A 40 4.66 -13.73 0.97
N LEU A 41 5.83 -14.29 1.31
CA LEU A 41 7.11 -13.86 0.73
C LEU A 41 7.20 -14.14 -0.77
N ALA A 42 6.70 -15.29 -1.23
CA ALA A 42 6.62 -15.58 -2.66
C ALA A 42 5.77 -14.53 -3.41
N LEU A 43 4.61 -14.18 -2.86
CA LEU A 43 3.74 -13.11 -3.39
C LEU A 43 4.48 -11.76 -3.45
N LYS A 44 5.22 -11.40 -2.40
CA LYS A 44 5.99 -10.15 -2.33
C LYS A 44 7.14 -10.10 -3.35
N TYR A 45 7.88 -11.20 -3.55
CA TYR A 45 8.97 -11.28 -4.53
C TYR A 45 8.47 -11.39 -5.97
N ALA A 46 7.27 -11.93 -6.19
CA ALA A 46 6.64 -12.02 -7.50
C ALA A 46 6.04 -10.69 -8.00
N PHE A 47 6.19 -9.60 -7.26
CA PHE A 47 5.63 -8.29 -7.59
C PHE A 47 6.71 -7.29 -8.06
N ASP A 48 6.68 -6.90 -9.34
CA ASP A 48 7.50 -5.83 -9.90
C ASP A 48 6.88 -4.46 -9.64
N ARG A 49 7.29 -3.84 -8.55
CA ARG A 49 6.79 -2.56 -8.05
C ARG A 49 7.08 -1.41 -9.00
N LYS A 50 8.29 -1.46 -9.61
CA LYS A 50 8.70 -0.43 -10.58
C LYS A 50 7.79 -0.43 -11.81
N LYS A 51 7.52 -1.60 -12.37
CA LYS A 51 6.63 -1.74 -13.53
C LYS A 51 5.22 -1.23 -13.23
N VAL A 52 4.69 -1.53 -12.04
CA VAL A 52 3.37 -1.01 -11.62
C VAL A 52 3.41 0.51 -11.49
N LEU A 53 4.42 1.08 -10.85
CA LEU A 53 4.58 2.53 -10.74
C LEU A 53 4.61 3.19 -12.13
N ASP A 54 5.37 2.63 -13.06
CA ASP A 54 5.52 3.20 -14.40
C ASP A 54 4.24 3.05 -15.25
N VAL A 55 3.62 1.86 -15.26
CA VAL A 55 2.51 1.52 -16.16
C VAL A 55 1.17 2.03 -15.63
N VAL A 56 0.88 1.80 -14.34
CA VAL A 56 -0.41 2.14 -13.73
C VAL A 56 -0.42 3.61 -13.28
N PHE A 57 0.63 4.04 -12.60
CA PHE A 57 0.70 5.39 -12.01
C PHE A 57 1.49 6.40 -12.85
N SER A 58 2.02 6.01 -14.02
CA SER A 58 2.81 6.90 -14.90
C SER A 58 4.00 7.56 -14.17
N GLY A 59 4.61 6.88 -13.23
CA GLY A 59 5.71 7.39 -12.40
C GLY A 59 5.28 8.34 -11.27
N LEU A 60 3.98 8.50 -11.03
CA LEU A 60 3.45 9.42 -10.01
C LEU A 60 3.22 8.67 -8.68
N GLY A 61 4.28 8.55 -7.90
CA GLY A 61 4.28 7.85 -6.63
C GLY A 61 5.69 7.47 -6.18
N ILE A 62 5.75 6.74 -5.09
CA ILE A 62 6.97 6.21 -4.48
C ILE A 62 6.83 4.70 -4.36
N ILE A 63 7.89 3.95 -4.68
CA ILE A 63 7.91 2.49 -4.52
C ILE A 63 7.75 2.14 -3.03
N GLY A 64 6.81 1.25 -2.73
CA GLY A 64 6.58 0.70 -1.40
C GLY A 64 7.50 -0.47 -1.09
N ASN A 65 7.56 -0.87 0.18
CA ASN A 65 8.38 -1.97 0.67
C ASN A 65 7.61 -2.88 1.64
N ASP A 66 6.36 -3.18 1.33
CA ASP A 66 5.47 -4.10 2.05
C ASP A 66 5.18 -3.72 3.51
N HIS A 67 5.27 -2.42 3.83
CA HIS A 67 4.82 -1.81 5.07
C HIS A 67 4.10 -0.47 4.80
N PRO A 68 3.16 -0.04 5.66
CA PRO A 68 2.27 1.10 5.35
C PRO A 68 2.88 2.48 5.64
N VAL A 69 4.13 2.54 6.06
CA VAL A 69 4.78 3.82 6.42
C VAL A 69 5.47 4.41 5.20
N SER A 70 4.95 5.53 4.70
CA SER A 70 5.51 6.18 3.52
C SER A 70 6.77 6.98 3.88
N PRO A 71 7.67 7.26 2.91
CA PRO A 71 8.86 8.09 3.13
C PRO A 71 8.59 9.51 3.61
N SER A 72 7.37 10.01 3.49
CA SER A 72 6.97 11.32 4.05
C SER A 72 6.77 11.30 5.57
N SER A 73 6.70 10.10 6.18
CA SER A 73 6.59 9.97 7.64
C SER A 73 7.93 10.23 8.33
N PRO A 74 7.97 11.00 9.44
CA PRO A 74 9.18 11.18 10.22
C PRO A 74 9.71 9.88 10.86
N TYR A 75 8.85 8.86 10.96
CA TYR A 75 9.20 7.54 11.49
C TYR A 75 9.57 6.52 10.40
N TYR A 76 9.67 6.94 9.13
CA TYR A 76 10.07 6.03 8.06
C TYR A 76 11.46 5.45 8.30
N ASN A 77 11.59 4.13 8.14
CA ASN A 77 12.87 3.43 8.27
C ASN A 77 13.55 3.31 6.89
N ALA A 78 14.40 4.26 6.57
CA ALA A 78 15.18 4.25 5.32
C ALA A 78 16.30 3.19 5.30
N GLY A 79 16.58 2.53 6.43
CA GLY A 79 17.58 1.45 6.53
C GLY A 79 17.08 0.08 6.09
N LEU A 80 15.78 -0.07 5.82
CA LEU A 80 15.26 -1.33 5.29
C LEU A 80 15.67 -1.52 3.83
N THR A 81 16.25 -2.69 3.52
CA THR A 81 16.56 -3.05 2.14
C THR A 81 15.30 -3.10 1.30
N GLN A 82 15.29 -2.37 0.19
CA GLN A 82 14.18 -2.38 -0.76
C GLN A 82 14.01 -3.79 -1.36
N ARG A 83 12.81 -4.33 -1.27
CA ARG A 83 12.49 -5.61 -1.91
C ARG A 83 12.34 -5.42 -3.42
N GLU A 84 13.23 -6.05 -4.15
CA GLU A 84 13.19 -6.08 -5.61
C GLU A 84 12.31 -7.23 -6.13
N TYR A 85 11.86 -7.12 -7.37
CA TYR A 85 11.22 -8.21 -8.09
C TYR A 85 12.23 -9.33 -8.33
N ASP A 86 11.95 -10.51 -7.81
CA ASP A 86 12.86 -11.66 -7.89
C ASP A 86 12.05 -12.96 -8.03
N PRO A 87 11.78 -13.39 -9.28
CA PRO A 87 11.05 -14.64 -9.53
C PRO A 87 11.74 -15.89 -8.99
N ASP A 88 13.07 -15.88 -8.87
CA ASP A 88 13.81 -17.04 -8.32
C ASP A 88 13.59 -17.15 -6.81
N LYS A 89 13.61 -16.03 -6.08
CA LYS A 89 13.24 -16.01 -4.67
C LYS A 89 11.77 -16.35 -4.46
N ALA A 90 10.86 -15.91 -5.35
CA ALA A 90 9.47 -16.31 -5.28
C ALA A 90 9.32 -17.83 -5.37
N ARG A 91 9.97 -18.48 -6.34
CA ARG A 91 9.98 -19.94 -6.47
C ARG A 91 10.66 -20.64 -5.28
N PHE A 92 11.74 -20.07 -4.77
CA PHE A 92 12.40 -20.60 -3.56
C PHE A 92 11.42 -20.66 -2.38
N HIS A 93 10.71 -19.56 -2.13
CA HIS A 93 9.75 -19.51 -1.03
C HIS A 93 8.53 -20.43 -1.25
N LEU A 94 8.05 -20.60 -2.48
CA LEU A 94 7.01 -21.59 -2.76
C LEU A 94 7.50 -23.02 -2.41
N LYS A 95 8.74 -23.37 -2.76
CA LYS A 95 9.32 -24.67 -2.40
C LYS A 95 9.45 -24.83 -0.87
N GLN A 96 9.82 -23.78 -0.14
CA GLN A 96 9.84 -23.81 1.33
C GLN A 96 8.43 -24.03 1.93
N ALA A 97 7.38 -23.59 1.25
CA ALA A 97 5.98 -23.87 1.58
C ALA A 97 5.49 -25.24 1.10
N GLY A 98 6.37 -26.08 0.51
CA GLY A 98 6.02 -27.38 -0.03
C GLY A 98 5.23 -27.33 -1.37
N MET A 99 5.37 -26.26 -2.14
CA MET A 99 4.64 -26.02 -3.38
C MET A 99 5.60 -25.85 -4.56
N ASP A 100 5.28 -26.46 -5.71
CA ASP A 100 5.99 -26.19 -6.97
C ASP A 100 5.46 -24.92 -7.65
N SER A 101 4.16 -24.65 -7.48
CA SER A 101 3.49 -23.43 -7.95
C SER A 101 2.29 -23.11 -7.06
N LEU A 102 1.86 -21.86 -7.11
CA LEU A 102 0.68 -21.38 -6.39
C LEU A 102 -0.38 -20.92 -7.39
N ALA A 103 -1.59 -21.51 -7.34
CA ALA A 103 -2.77 -21.01 -8.02
C ALA A 103 -3.63 -20.25 -6.98
N LEU A 104 -3.94 -18.96 -7.24
CA LEU A 104 -4.65 -18.13 -6.29
C LEU A 104 -5.56 -17.13 -7.00
N GLU A 105 -6.80 -17.01 -6.55
CA GLU A 105 -7.71 -15.96 -7.00
C GLU A 105 -7.34 -14.63 -6.32
N LEU A 106 -7.17 -13.56 -7.12
CA LEU A 106 -6.98 -12.20 -6.66
C LEU A 106 -8.26 -11.41 -6.90
N TYR A 107 -8.94 -11.08 -5.83
CA TYR A 107 -10.20 -10.32 -5.88
C TYR A 107 -9.92 -8.82 -5.90
N THR A 108 -10.53 -8.12 -6.86
CA THR A 108 -10.39 -6.66 -7.04
C THR A 108 -11.71 -6.03 -7.47
N SER A 109 -11.80 -4.71 -7.37
CA SER A 109 -12.98 -3.91 -7.75
C SER A 109 -12.60 -2.45 -8.00
N ASP A 110 -13.37 -1.77 -8.83
CA ASP A 110 -13.33 -0.31 -8.98
C ASP A 110 -13.67 0.43 -7.66
N ALA A 111 -14.29 -0.28 -6.68
CA ALA A 111 -14.53 0.26 -5.33
C ALA A 111 -13.24 0.53 -4.54
N VAL A 112 -12.13 -0.12 -4.89
CA VAL A 112 -10.82 0.08 -4.24
C VAL A 112 -10.18 1.37 -4.76
N PHE A 113 -10.07 1.49 -6.07
CA PHE A 113 -9.70 2.71 -6.81
C PHE A 113 -9.87 2.45 -8.32
N PRO A 114 -9.93 3.51 -9.16
CA PRO A 114 -10.24 3.35 -10.58
C PRO A 114 -9.31 2.41 -11.34
N GLU A 115 -8.00 2.41 -11.02
CA GLU A 115 -6.99 1.60 -11.68
C GLU A 115 -6.70 0.25 -11.00
N ALA A 116 -7.53 -0.17 -10.03
CA ALA A 116 -7.31 -1.41 -9.27
C ALA A 116 -7.25 -2.66 -10.15
N ILE A 117 -8.10 -2.72 -11.17
CA ILE A 117 -8.14 -3.85 -12.12
C ILE A 117 -6.87 -3.87 -12.98
N ASP A 118 -6.41 -2.71 -13.45
CA ASP A 118 -5.19 -2.61 -14.23
C ASP A 118 -3.98 -3.03 -13.39
N MET A 119 -3.92 -2.60 -12.14
CA MET A 119 -2.86 -2.98 -11.20
C MET A 119 -2.85 -4.50 -10.92
N ALA A 120 -4.02 -5.10 -10.70
CA ALA A 120 -4.16 -6.54 -10.53
C ALA A 120 -3.74 -7.31 -11.79
N SER A 121 -4.08 -6.80 -12.99
CA SER A 121 -3.72 -7.40 -14.28
C SER A 121 -2.21 -7.33 -14.55
N VAL A 122 -1.56 -6.21 -14.22
CA VAL A 122 -0.09 -6.09 -14.30
C VAL A 122 0.56 -7.08 -13.35
N TYR A 123 0.08 -7.22 -12.12
CA TYR A 123 0.60 -8.20 -11.17
C TYR A 123 0.42 -9.64 -11.68
N GLN A 124 -0.76 -10.00 -12.16
CA GLN A 124 -1.03 -11.31 -12.77
C GLN A 124 -0.01 -11.63 -13.87
N GLY A 125 0.24 -10.69 -14.77
CA GLY A 125 1.15 -10.88 -15.91
C GLY A 125 2.61 -11.08 -15.54
N GLN A 126 3.05 -10.61 -14.36
CA GLN A 126 4.46 -10.73 -13.91
C GLN A 126 4.66 -11.89 -12.91
N ALA A 127 3.64 -12.23 -12.12
CA ALA A 127 3.76 -13.19 -11.04
C ALA A 127 4.04 -14.63 -11.52
N GLY A 128 3.58 -15.00 -12.71
CA GLY A 128 3.76 -16.33 -13.30
C GLY A 128 5.22 -16.76 -13.43
N ALA A 129 6.15 -15.83 -13.70
CA ALA A 129 7.57 -16.12 -13.74
C ALA A 129 8.12 -16.61 -12.39
N GLY A 130 7.50 -16.23 -11.29
CA GLY A 130 7.81 -16.69 -9.92
C GLY A 130 7.03 -17.94 -9.49
N GLY A 131 6.32 -18.60 -10.38
CA GLY A 131 5.46 -19.75 -10.05
C GLY A 131 4.13 -19.39 -9.39
N VAL A 132 3.77 -18.10 -9.36
CA VAL A 132 2.52 -17.59 -8.77
C VAL A 132 1.53 -17.33 -9.90
N ASN A 133 0.53 -18.20 -10.02
CA ASN A 133 -0.51 -18.15 -11.06
C ASN A 133 -1.75 -17.47 -10.48
N LEU A 134 -1.85 -16.15 -10.67
CA LEU A 134 -3.00 -15.38 -10.22
C LEU A 134 -4.14 -15.43 -11.21
N SER A 135 -5.38 -15.58 -10.71
CA SER A 135 -6.60 -15.41 -11.48
C SER A 135 -7.32 -14.16 -10.96
N VAL A 136 -7.33 -13.08 -11.75
CA VAL A 136 -7.99 -11.83 -11.35
C VAL A 136 -9.51 -12.01 -11.42
N VAL A 137 -10.17 -11.81 -10.28
CA VAL A 137 -11.63 -11.89 -10.13
C VAL A 137 -12.17 -10.49 -9.85
N ARG A 138 -12.75 -9.86 -10.88
CA ARG A 138 -13.41 -8.57 -10.72
C ARG A 138 -14.73 -8.75 -9.98
N ARG A 139 -14.93 -7.96 -8.94
CA ARG A 139 -16.18 -7.87 -8.17
C ARG A 139 -16.89 -6.55 -8.46
N PRO A 140 -18.22 -6.52 -8.42
CA PRO A 140 -18.97 -5.26 -8.46
C PRO A 140 -18.54 -4.32 -7.33
N ALA A 141 -18.58 -3.03 -7.56
CA ALA A 141 -18.28 -2.03 -6.53
C ALA A 141 -19.27 -2.11 -5.36
N ASP A 142 -20.53 -2.32 -5.69
CA ASP A 142 -21.57 -2.60 -4.69
C ASP A 142 -21.29 -3.94 -4.00
N GLY A 143 -21.25 -3.90 -2.68
CA GLY A 143 -20.98 -5.06 -1.84
C GLY A 143 -19.53 -5.49 -1.71
N TYR A 144 -18.56 -4.87 -2.42
CA TYR A 144 -17.14 -5.29 -2.34
C TYR A 144 -16.61 -5.35 -0.90
N TRP A 145 -16.83 -4.30 -0.13
CA TRP A 145 -16.37 -4.21 1.25
C TRP A 145 -17.11 -5.17 2.19
N ASN A 146 -18.36 -5.51 1.88
CA ASN A 146 -19.16 -6.43 2.68
C ASN A 146 -18.93 -7.90 2.33
N ASP A 147 -18.64 -8.24 1.06
CA ASP A 147 -18.66 -9.63 0.58
C ASP A 147 -17.29 -10.16 0.17
N THR A 148 -16.30 -9.27 0.01
CA THR A 148 -14.96 -9.63 -0.47
C THR A 148 -13.88 -9.30 0.57
N TRP A 149 -13.81 -8.03 0.99
CA TRP A 149 -12.83 -7.58 1.98
C TRP A 149 -12.97 -8.37 3.29
N MET A 150 -11.85 -8.80 3.87
CA MET A 150 -11.75 -9.66 5.06
C MET A 150 -12.44 -11.04 4.94
N LYS A 151 -12.92 -11.43 3.75
CA LYS A 151 -13.63 -12.72 3.55
C LYS A 151 -12.98 -13.59 2.49
N LYS A 152 -12.34 -12.99 1.48
CA LYS A 152 -11.66 -13.74 0.42
C LYS A 152 -10.18 -13.92 0.74
N PRO A 153 -9.59 -15.07 0.36
CA PRO A 153 -8.20 -15.40 0.74
C PRO A 153 -7.16 -14.38 0.30
N TYR A 154 -7.36 -13.72 -0.85
CA TYR A 154 -6.46 -12.72 -1.38
C TYR A 154 -7.23 -11.63 -2.13
N CYS A 155 -7.21 -10.42 -1.61
CA CYS A 155 -7.95 -9.31 -2.19
C CYS A 155 -7.20 -7.99 -2.11
N MET A 156 -7.64 -6.99 -2.85
CA MET A 156 -7.11 -5.63 -2.78
C MET A 156 -7.86 -4.78 -1.76
N SER A 157 -7.12 -3.82 -1.18
CA SER A 157 -7.65 -2.79 -0.30
C SER A 157 -6.90 -1.48 -0.50
N VAL A 158 -7.35 -0.41 0.13
CA VAL A 158 -6.77 0.92 0.07
C VAL A 158 -6.76 1.55 1.46
N TRP A 159 -5.68 2.27 1.76
CA TRP A 159 -5.55 3.04 2.99
C TRP A 159 -5.01 4.43 2.70
N LEU A 160 -5.64 5.42 3.31
CA LEU A 160 -5.13 6.78 3.34
C LEU A 160 -4.02 6.90 4.38
N THR A 161 -3.16 7.89 4.23
CA THR A 161 -2.12 8.20 5.22
C THR A 161 -2.74 8.56 6.57
N ARG A 162 -2.21 7.95 7.61
CA ARG A 162 -2.56 8.22 9.01
C ARG A 162 -1.28 8.29 9.85
N PRO A 163 -1.33 8.85 11.07
CA PRO A 163 -0.26 8.68 12.05
C PRO A 163 0.10 7.20 12.22
N ILE A 164 1.40 6.91 12.35
CA ILE A 164 1.91 5.54 12.33
C ILE A 164 1.29 4.65 13.42
N ASP A 165 1.15 5.18 14.62
CA ASP A 165 0.54 4.47 15.75
C ASP A 165 -0.94 4.14 15.51
N GLN A 166 -1.67 5.04 14.85
CA GLN A 166 -3.04 4.80 14.45
C GLN A 166 -3.10 3.72 13.36
N THR A 167 -2.25 3.79 12.33
CA THR A 167 -2.17 2.79 11.26
C THR A 167 -1.89 1.41 11.84
N PHE A 168 -0.87 1.28 12.68
CA PHE A 168 -0.50 0.02 13.28
C PHE A 168 -1.58 -0.53 14.23
N THR A 169 -2.25 0.36 14.98
CA THR A 169 -3.34 -0.04 15.88
C THR A 169 -4.56 -0.54 15.12
N LEU A 170 -4.94 0.12 14.04
CA LEU A 170 -6.16 -0.22 13.30
C LEU A 170 -6.00 -1.44 12.41
N ILE A 171 -4.85 -1.57 11.73
CA ILE A 171 -4.69 -2.50 10.60
C ILE A 171 -3.91 -3.76 11.01
N TYR A 172 -2.94 -3.65 11.95
CA TYR A 172 -1.99 -4.73 12.20
C TYR A 172 -2.01 -5.27 13.63
N LYS A 173 -2.56 -4.52 14.61
CA LYS A 173 -2.70 -5.03 15.97
C LYS A 173 -3.57 -6.28 15.99
N SER A 174 -3.13 -7.30 16.72
CA SER A 174 -3.90 -8.54 16.88
C SER A 174 -5.31 -8.27 17.39
N GLY A 175 -6.31 -8.83 16.72
CA GLY A 175 -7.72 -8.71 17.07
C GLY A 175 -8.36 -7.34 16.83
N ALA A 176 -7.66 -6.38 16.21
CA ALA A 176 -8.28 -5.12 15.82
C ALA A 176 -9.37 -5.37 14.76
N SER A 177 -10.49 -4.65 14.85
CA SER A 177 -11.66 -4.87 13.99
C SER A 177 -11.39 -4.61 12.51
N TRP A 178 -10.38 -3.81 12.18
CA TRP A 178 -9.92 -3.52 10.82
C TRP A 178 -8.57 -4.19 10.50
N ASN A 179 -8.15 -5.19 11.31
CA ASN A 179 -7.04 -6.05 10.93
C ASN A 179 -7.51 -6.97 9.80
N GLU A 180 -7.43 -6.44 8.59
CA GLU A 180 -8.01 -6.99 7.37
C GLU A 180 -7.41 -8.33 6.93
N SER A 181 -6.32 -8.75 7.56
CA SER A 181 -5.61 -9.99 7.28
C SER A 181 -5.76 -11.05 8.36
N TYR A 182 -6.28 -10.70 9.53
CA TYR A 182 -6.25 -11.52 10.75
C TYR A 182 -4.83 -11.91 11.20
N TRP A 183 -3.81 -11.16 10.74
CA TRP A 183 -2.45 -11.38 11.19
C TRP A 183 -2.31 -11.08 12.67
N SER A 184 -1.57 -11.93 13.39
CA SER A 184 -1.37 -11.80 14.83
C SER A 184 0.10 -12.05 15.16
N ASN A 185 0.71 -11.12 15.88
CA ASN A 185 2.09 -11.22 16.31
C ASN A 185 2.26 -10.53 17.67
N GLU A 186 2.53 -11.32 18.70
CA GLU A 186 2.64 -10.84 20.09
C GLU A 186 3.80 -9.84 20.26
N LYS A 187 4.92 -10.05 19.55
CA LYS A 187 6.06 -9.10 19.57
C LYS A 187 5.65 -7.75 18.98
N PHE A 188 4.93 -7.77 17.87
CA PHE A 188 4.43 -6.54 17.23
C PHE A 188 3.49 -5.79 18.19
N ASP A 189 2.57 -6.47 18.86
CA ASP A 189 1.64 -5.83 19.80
C ASP A 189 2.36 -5.22 21.01
N LYS A 190 3.41 -5.87 21.53
CA LYS A 190 4.26 -5.34 22.61
C LYS A 190 5.02 -4.09 22.16
N LEU A 191 5.65 -4.13 20.97
CA LEU A 191 6.35 -2.98 20.40
C LEU A 191 5.40 -1.81 20.12
N LEU A 192 4.17 -2.08 19.68
CA LEU A 192 3.16 -1.04 19.48
C LEU A 192 2.82 -0.33 20.80
N ALA A 193 2.62 -1.10 21.87
CA ALA A 193 2.34 -0.51 23.19
C ALA A 193 3.52 0.32 23.71
N GLU A 194 4.76 -0.18 23.54
CA GLU A 194 5.99 0.52 23.91
C GLU A 194 6.16 1.80 23.08
N GLY A 195 6.03 1.75 21.76
CA GLY A 195 6.17 2.90 20.86
C GLY A 195 5.15 3.99 21.15
N LYS A 196 3.92 3.63 21.50
CA LYS A 196 2.87 4.60 21.89
C LYS A 196 3.18 5.30 23.22
N SER A 197 3.85 4.64 24.14
CA SER A 197 4.21 5.20 25.45
C SER A 197 5.56 5.92 25.45
N ALA A 198 6.42 5.67 24.47
CA ALA A 198 7.74 6.31 24.38
C ALA A 198 7.60 7.82 24.12
N LEU A 199 8.16 8.65 24.99
CA LEU A 199 8.16 10.11 24.84
C LEU A 199 9.33 10.60 23.97
N ASP A 200 10.45 9.88 24.03
CA ASP A 200 11.63 10.19 23.22
C ASP A 200 11.40 9.84 21.75
N PHE A 201 11.71 10.79 20.86
CA PHE A 201 11.47 10.64 19.43
C PHE A 201 12.33 9.55 18.80
N ASP A 202 13.64 9.51 19.15
CA ASP A 202 14.57 8.57 18.53
C ASP A 202 14.28 7.15 18.97
N LYS A 203 13.96 6.95 20.27
CA LYS A 203 13.50 5.66 20.77
C LYS A 203 12.21 5.20 20.10
N ARG A 204 11.25 6.08 19.91
CA ARG A 204 10.00 5.77 19.20
C ARG A 204 10.27 5.42 17.74
N LYS A 205 11.19 6.14 17.08
CA LYS A 205 11.60 5.89 15.70
C LYS A 205 12.27 4.52 15.54
N GLU A 206 13.12 4.13 16.49
CA GLU A 206 13.73 2.80 16.54
C GLU A 206 12.66 1.70 16.61
N ILE A 207 11.73 1.80 17.57
CA ILE A 207 10.65 0.83 17.77
C ILE A 207 9.80 0.71 16.51
N TYR A 208 9.32 1.82 15.97
CA TYR A 208 8.50 1.79 14.75
C TYR A 208 9.30 1.36 13.51
N GLY A 209 10.60 1.56 13.49
CA GLY A 209 11.50 1.05 12.47
C GLY A 209 11.61 -0.47 12.50
N GLU A 210 11.71 -1.08 13.68
CA GLU A 210 11.67 -2.53 13.86
C GLU A 210 10.33 -3.11 13.39
N MET A 211 9.22 -2.49 13.77
CA MET A 211 7.88 -2.92 13.36
C MET A 211 7.69 -2.88 11.84
N GLN A 212 8.24 -1.88 11.14
CA GLN A 212 8.26 -1.83 9.68
C GLN A 212 9.00 -3.04 9.09
N GLY A 213 10.17 -3.40 9.66
CA GLY A 213 10.91 -4.61 9.26
C GLY A 213 10.09 -5.89 9.45
N MET A 214 9.39 -6.02 10.58
CA MET A 214 8.50 -7.17 10.83
C MET A 214 7.38 -7.25 9.78
N LEU A 215 6.76 -6.13 9.42
CA LEU A 215 5.73 -6.12 8.38
C LEU A 215 6.29 -6.45 7.00
N ALA A 216 7.46 -5.93 6.66
CA ALA A 216 8.10 -6.25 5.39
C ALA A 216 8.40 -7.75 5.25
N GLU A 217 8.86 -8.43 6.33
CA GLU A 217 9.26 -9.83 6.28
C GLU A 217 8.13 -10.81 6.64
N GLU A 218 7.33 -10.51 7.63
CA GLU A 218 6.31 -11.43 8.16
C GLU A 218 4.88 -10.97 7.89
N GLY A 219 4.70 -9.69 7.58
CA GLY A 219 3.38 -9.09 7.41
C GLY A 219 2.59 -9.67 6.24
N PRO A 220 1.27 -9.54 6.29
CA PRO A 220 0.34 -10.19 5.36
C PRO A 220 0.16 -9.44 4.05
N SER A 221 0.65 -8.19 3.97
CA SER A 221 0.34 -7.28 2.87
C SER A 221 1.48 -7.14 1.88
N VAL A 222 1.15 -7.11 0.59
CA VAL A 222 2.04 -6.58 -0.46
C VAL A 222 1.64 -5.12 -0.67
N ILE A 223 2.56 -4.18 -0.39
CA ILE A 223 2.36 -2.74 -0.56
C ILE A 223 3.38 -2.24 -1.59
N PRO A 224 2.99 -2.18 -2.87
CA PRO A 224 3.95 -1.93 -3.93
C PRO A 224 4.26 -0.46 -4.17
N VAL A 225 3.30 0.43 -3.92
CA VAL A 225 3.39 1.86 -4.28
C VAL A 225 2.62 2.70 -3.27
N PHE A 226 3.20 3.85 -2.91
CA PHE A 226 2.50 5.00 -2.34
C PHE A 226 2.26 5.98 -3.49
N ALA A 227 1.00 6.18 -3.86
CA ALA A 227 0.69 7.11 -4.94
C ALA A 227 0.67 8.56 -4.45
N ASP A 228 0.95 9.46 -5.37
CA ASP A 228 0.82 10.88 -5.12
C ASP A 228 -0.63 11.32 -5.15
N PHE A 229 -0.96 12.30 -4.34
CA PHE A 229 -2.15 13.11 -4.55
C PHE A 229 -1.89 14.09 -5.71
N LEU A 230 -2.87 14.23 -6.56
CA LEU A 230 -2.80 15.06 -7.76
C LEU A 230 -3.97 16.03 -7.76
N ASP A 231 -3.66 17.27 -7.49
CA ASP A 231 -4.63 18.36 -7.52
C ASP A 231 -4.45 19.22 -8.79
N ALA A 232 -5.50 19.91 -9.17
CA ALA A 232 -5.46 20.91 -10.22
C ALA A 232 -6.08 22.21 -9.72
N LYS A 233 -5.38 23.33 -9.93
CA LYS A 233 -5.87 24.66 -9.56
C LYS A 233 -5.72 25.65 -10.70
N GLY A 234 -6.59 26.63 -10.73
CA GLY A 234 -6.42 27.78 -11.63
C GLY A 234 -5.21 28.61 -11.19
N THR A 235 -4.51 29.25 -12.12
CA THR A 235 -3.33 30.10 -11.86
C THR A 235 -3.61 31.27 -10.93
N ARG A 236 -4.88 31.70 -10.82
CA ARG A 236 -5.34 32.73 -9.87
C ARG A 236 -5.47 32.25 -8.45
N VAL A 237 -5.51 30.93 -8.20
CA VAL A 237 -5.58 30.37 -6.85
C VAL A 237 -4.19 30.47 -6.20
N LYS A 238 -4.11 31.18 -5.08
CA LYS A 238 -2.91 31.40 -4.28
C LYS A 238 -3.05 30.74 -2.90
N GLY A 239 -1.93 30.55 -2.19
CA GLY A 239 -1.91 29.92 -0.87
C GLY A 239 -2.09 28.43 -0.87
N TYR A 240 -2.10 27.79 -2.05
CA TYR A 240 -2.21 26.33 -2.16
C TYR A 240 -0.88 25.67 -1.76
N GLU A 241 -0.90 24.85 -0.72
CA GLU A 241 0.24 24.09 -0.22
C GLU A 241 -0.04 22.58 -0.35
N PRO A 242 0.79 21.81 -1.08
CA PRO A 242 0.63 20.37 -1.18
C PRO A 242 0.76 19.68 0.19
N SER A 243 -0.03 18.61 0.38
CA SER A 243 -0.01 17.83 1.63
C SER A 243 0.18 16.34 1.33
N PRO A 244 1.05 15.63 2.08
CA PRO A 244 1.20 14.18 1.94
C PRO A 244 0.09 13.38 2.63
N VAL A 245 -0.83 14.05 3.32
CA VAL A 245 -1.89 13.40 4.12
C VAL A 245 -3.16 13.23 3.31
N ALA A 246 -3.56 14.25 2.56
CA ALA A 246 -4.73 14.26 1.69
C ALA A 246 -4.57 15.31 0.58
N ASP A 247 -5.39 15.22 -0.46
CA ASP A 247 -5.53 16.25 -1.50
C ASP A 247 -6.08 17.57 -0.93
N LEU A 248 -6.29 18.55 -1.78
CA LEU A 248 -6.86 19.86 -1.41
C LEU A 248 -6.23 20.51 -0.15
N CYS A 249 -4.89 20.57 -0.10
CA CYS A 249 -4.12 21.10 1.07
C CYS A 249 -4.31 20.27 2.35
N GLY A 250 -4.50 18.95 2.23
CA GLY A 250 -4.84 18.09 3.37
C GLY A 250 -6.27 18.31 3.86
N ASP A 251 -7.23 18.38 2.94
CA ASP A 251 -8.65 18.67 3.15
C ASP A 251 -8.94 20.08 3.72
N ARG A 252 -7.97 21.01 3.61
CA ARG A 252 -8.06 22.37 4.21
C ARG A 252 -7.94 23.50 3.19
N ALA A 253 -8.20 23.24 1.90
CA ALA A 253 -8.08 24.26 0.85
C ALA A 253 -8.99 25.48 1.12
N ALA A 254 -10.21 25.26 1.59
CA ALA A 254 -11.15 26.34 1.90
C ALA A 254 -10.65 27.35 2.98
N GLU A 255 -9.70 26.93 3.83
CA GLU A 255 -9.12 27.78 4.89
C GLU A 255 -7.86 28.51 4.44
N ARG A 256 -7.21 28.04 3.37
CA ARG A 256 -5.84 28.43 3.01
C ARG A 256 -5.73 29.19 1.71
N VAL A 257 -6.64 28.92 0.75
CA VAL A 257 -6.53 29.50 -0.58
C VAL A 257 -7.33 30.77 -0.75
N TRP A 258 -6.84 31.65 -1.62
CA TRP A 258 -7.55 32.85 -2.07
C TRP A 258 -7.37 33.07 -3.56
N LEU A 259 -8.22 33.91 -4.15
CA LEU A 259 -8.10 34.29 -5.54
C LEU A 259 -7.32 35.60 -5.68
N ALA A 260 -6.26 35.58 -6.49
CA ALA A 260 -5.61 36.80 -6.92
C ALA A 260 -6.52 37.57 -7.89
N SER A 261 -6.55 38.89 -7.73
CA SER A 261 -7.21 39.82 -8.66
C SER A 261 -6.61 39.78 -10.07
#